data_824f6a374758f9e04421fb4383985568
#
_entry.id   824f6a374758f9e04421fb4383985568
#
_cell.length_a   1.000
_cell.length_b   1.000
_cell.length_c   1.000
_cell.angle_alpha   90.00
_cell.angle_beta   90.00
_cell.angle_gamma   90.00
#
_symmetry.space_group_name_H-M   'P 1'
#
loop_
_entity.id
_entity.type
_entity.pdbx_description
1 polymer ?
#
loop_
_entity_poly.entity_id
_entity_poly.type
_entity_poly.pdbx_seq_one_letter_code
_entity_poly.pdbx_strand_id
1 'polypeptide(L)'
;MWVDYAARQAVNSLGAFVRAPRLRIAARKSPHEFPLKGDTVVSLTTHGKRLTSAVVAISSLLVGTRRVPVHLWLDPADYDGPWPTGLRTLVDRGLIVHRSDGLYGPHTKYYGTFQMYAGTGTRVVTIDDDMIYPRWFLEKLLNSADADPGCVVAYRAHEIAVDGDSIAPYRQWKAVYDTTPSALHFATGVSGVAYPAAMVDYVAALGTTFTEHAPFADDVWLNACALRSGHLVRQVFPHPREFSMVPGSQTVALVRGNLRGGNDEQIARTYTRADERKLLAGAPLA
;
A
#
# COMPACT_ATOMS: atom_id res chain seq x y z
N MET A 1 -3.17 -26.36 -3.37
CA MET A 1 -3.06 -24.99 -2.85
C MET A 1 -1.75 -24.30 -3.24
N TRP A 2 -0.55 -24.82 -2.89
CA TRP A 2 0.74 -24.20 -3.29
C TRP A 2 1.04 -24.28 -4.79
N VAL A 3 0.64 -25.36 -5.47
CA VAL A 3 0.82 -25.54 -6.92
C VAL A 3 -0.03 -24.56 -7.71
N ASP A 4 -1.25 -24.29 -7.29
CA ASP A 4 -2.14 -23.32 -7.94
C ASP A 4 -1.65 -21.87 -7.75
N TYR A 5 -1.06 -21.57 -6.60
CA TYR A 5 -0.47 -20.25 -6.35
C TYR A 5 0.76 -20.01 -7.25
N ALA A 6 1.68 -20.96 -7.30
CA ALA A 6 2.88 -20.89 -8.15
C ALA A 6 2.51 -20.80 -9.65
N ALA A 7 1.51 -21.57 -10.10
CA ALA A 7 1.03 -21.53 -11.48
C ALA A 7 0.38 -20.17 -11.82
N ARG A 8 -0.44 -19.62 -10.92
CA ARG A 8 -1.03 -18.28 -11.10
C ARG A 8 0.04 -17.18 -11.13
N GLN A 9 1.04 -17.26 -10.27
CA GLN A 9 2.18 -16.33 -10.27
C GLN A 9 2.98 -16.42 -11.58
N ALA A 10 3.22 -17.63 -12.10
CA ALA A 10 3.91 -17.82 -13.38
C ALA A 10 3.12 -17.23 -14.57
N VAL A 11 1.80 -17.47 -14.63
CA VAL A 11 0.92 -16.92 -15.68
C VAL A 11 0.85 -15.40 -15.56
N ASN A 12 0.75 -14.86 -14.34
CA ASN A 12 0.76 -13.42 -14.10
C ASN A 12 2.09 -12.79 -14.52
N SER A 13 3.21 -13.47 -14.28
CA SER A 13 4.55 -13.01 -14.66
C SER A 13 4.75 -12.99 -16.17
N LEU A 14 4.32 -14.04 -16.92
CA LEU A 14 4.38 -14.02 -18.39
C LEU A 14 3.55 -12.88 -18.98
N GLY A 15 2.32 -12.69 -18.49
CA GLY A 15 1.46 -11.59 -18.93
C GLY A 15 2.06 -10.22 -18.63
N ALA A 16 2.85 -10.09 -17.56
CA ALA A 16 3.50 -8.84 -17.18
C ALA A 16 4.59 -8.41 -18.17
N PHE A 17 5.36 -9.34 -18.72
CA PHE A 17 6.38 -9.03 -19.75
C PHE A 17 5.79 -8.37 -21.00
N VAL A 18 4.58 -8.74 -21.38
CA VAL A 18 3.88 -8.14 -22.53
C VAL A 18 3.18 -6.84 -22.14
N ARG A 19 2.62 -6.78 -20.92
CA ARG A 19 1.87 -5.62 -20.45
C ARG A 19 2.73 -4.42 -20.11
N ALA A 20 3.91 -4.63 -19.49
CA ALA A 20 4.76 -3.53 -19.06
C ALA A 20 5.21 -2.61 -20.22
N PRO A 21 5.77 -3.09 -21.35
CA PRO A 21 6.09 -2.22 -22.48
C PRO A 21 4.85 -1.57 -23.11
N ARG A 22 3.72 -2.29 -23.20
CA ARG A 22 2.47 -1.74 -23.73
C ARG A 22 1.94 -0.59 -22.87
N LEU A 23 2.05 -0.68 -21.54
CA LEU A 23 1.64 0.38 -20.63
C LEU A 23 2.49 1.63 -20.80
N ARG A 24 3.81 1.50 -20.97
CA ARG A 24 4.70 2.65 -21.25
C ARG A 24 4.31 3.37 -22.56
N ILE A 25 3.99 2.59 -23.60
CA ILE A 25 3.53 3.15 -24.88
C ILE A 25 2.16 3.79 -24.72
N ALA A 26 1.23 3.13 -24.03
CA ALA A 26 -0.11 3.63 -23.79
C ALA A 26 -0.10 4.93 -22.98
N ALA A 27 0.74 5.04 -21.95
CA ALA A 27 0.90 6.28 -21.18
C ALA A 27 1.41 7.44 -22.03
N ARG A 28 2.39 7.20 -22.91
CA ARG A 28 2.91 8.24 -23.84
C ARG A 28 1.85 8.74 -24.82
N LYS A 29 0.96 7.85 -25.29
CA LYS A 29 -0.09 8.15 -26.26
C LYS A 29 -1.43 8.49 -25.61
N SER A 30 -1.53 8.38 -24.29
CA SER A 30 -2.77 8.62 -23.56
C SER A 30 -3.24 10.07 -23.73
N PRO A 31 -4.51 10.31 -24.01
CA PRO A 31 -5.09 11.65 -23.91
C PRO A 31 -5.39 12.03 -22.45
N HIS A 32 -5.21 11.10 -21.51
CA HIS A 32 -5.54 11.30 -20.10
C HIS A 32 -4.37 11.95 -19.34
N GLU A 33 -4.75 12.67 -18.30
CA GLU A 33 -3.86 13.28 -17.32
C GLU A 33 -4.33 12.91 -15.91
N PHE A 34 -3.42 12.97 -14.94
CA PHE A 34 -3.79 12.94 -13.53
C PHE A 34 -4.35 14.31 -13.13
N PRO A 35 -5.48 14.36 -12.43
CA PRO A 35 -5.93 15.62 -11.84
C PRO A 35 -4.91 16.10 -10.79
N LEU A 36 -4.80 17.42 -10.63
CA LEU A 36 -3.89 18.01 -9.63
C LEU A 36 -4.55 18.16 -8.25
N LYS A 37 -5.87 18.01 -8.17
CA LYS A 37 -6.66 18.13 -6.94
C LYS A 37 -7.75 17.08 -6.91
N GLY A 38 -8.14 16.66 -5.71
CA GLY A 38 -9.22 15.70 -5.47
C GLY A 38 -9.43 15.45 -3.99
N ASP A 39 -10.52 14.79 -3.66
CA ASP A 39 -10.86 14.30 -2.32
C ASP A 39 -10.13 13.00 -1.95
N THR A 40 -9.47 12.42 -2.91
CA THR A 40 -8.64 11.23 -2.77
C THR A 40 -7.37 11.41 -3.57
N VAL A 41 -6.24 10.99 -3.02
CA VAL A 41 -4.93 11.01 -3.68
C VAL A 41 -4.24 9.65 -3.58
N VAL A 42 -3.38 9.33 -4.54
CA VAL A 42 -2.50 8.16 -4.48
C VAL A 42 -1.11 8.61 -4.06
N SER A 43 -0.47 7.81 -3.22
CA SER A 43 0.90 8.01 -2.75
C SER A 43 1.74 6.75 -2.90
N LEU A 44 2.96 6.92 -3.38
CA LEU A 44 3.94 5.85 -3.47
C LEU A 44 5.37 6.40 -3.31
N THR A 45 6.28 5.50 -3.02
CA THR A 45 7.73 5.78 -3.05
C THR A 45 8.45 4.78 -3.94
N THR A 46 9.60 5.15 -4.43
CA THR A 46 10.51 4.27 -5.18
C THR A 46 11.95 4.75 -5.00
N HIS A 47 12.92 3.91 -5.30
CA HIS A 47 14.33 4.25 -5.20
C HIS A 47 15.19 3.50 -6.22
N GLY A 48 16.29 4.11 -6.65
CA GLY A 48 17.34 3.52 -7.46
C GLY A 48 16.82 2.87 -8.75
N LYS A 49 17.20 1.63 -8.98
CA LYS A 49 16.82 0.89 -10.20
C LYS A 49 15.30 0.66 -10.34
N ARG A 50 14.55 0.81 -9.24
CA ARG A 50 13.09 0.62 -9.23
C ARG A 50 12.32 1.78 -9.88
N LEU A 51 12.96 2.94 -10.13
CA LEU A 51 12.34 4.05 -10.85
C LEU A 51 11.70 3.60 -12.18
N THR A 52 12.33 2.66 -12.89
CA THR A 52 11.78 2.13 -14.15
C THR A 52 10.54 1.25 -13.94
N SER A 53 10.43 0.57 -12.79
CA SER A 53 9.24 -0.18 -12.42
C SER A 53 8.11 0.76 -12.01
N ALA A 54 8.41 1.80 -11.23
CA ALA A 54 7.45 2.83 -10.84
C ALA A 54 6.80 3.49 -12.06
N VAL A 55 7.55 3.73 -13.14
CA VAL A 55 6.98 4.22 -14.40
C VAL A 55 5.88 3.30 -14.93
N VAL A 56 6.04 1.97 -14.85
CA VAL A 56 5.02 1.00 -15.29
C VAL A 56 3.81 1.02 -14.34
N ALA A 57 4.05 1.00 -13.03
CA ALA A 57 3.00 1.05 -12.04
C ALA A 57 2.13 2.30 -12.20
N ILE A 58 2.74 3.48 -12.27
CA ILE A 58 2.04 4.76 -12.45
C ILE A 58 1.35 4.83 -13.83
N SER A 59 1.99 4.33 -14.90
CA SER A 59 1.37 4.23 -16.22
C SER A 59 0.09 3.40 -16.20
N SER A 60 0.03 2.34 -15.38
CA SER A 60 -1.17 1.52 -15.24
C SER A 60 -2.34 2.28 -14.60
N LEU A 61 -2.05 3.21 -13.68
CA LEU A 61 -3.06 4.10 -13.10
C LEU A 61 -3.56 5.13 -14.11
N LEU A 62 -2.65 5.73 -14.90
CA LEU A 62 -2.99 6.74 -15.89
C LEU A 62 -4.01 6.22 -16.92
N VAL A 63 -3.86 4.96 -17.35
CA VAL A 63 -4.79 4.31 -18.29
C VAL A 63 -5.99 3.64 -17.59
N GLY A 64 -6.11 3.79 -16.28
CA GLY A 64 -7.20 3.26 -15.48
C GLY A 64 -8.55 3.93 -15.78
N THR A 65 -9.64 3.34 -15.26
CA THR A 65 -11.02 3.88 -15.41
C THR A 65 -11.25 5.09 -14.49
N ARG A 66 -10.62 5.12 -13.33
CA ARG A 66 -10.65 6.26 -12.38
C ARG A 66 -9.24 6.82 -12.19
N ARG A 67 -9.11 8.12 -12.18
CA ARG A 67 -7.84 8.85 -11.96
C ARG A 67 -8.03 9.85 -10.82
N VAL A 68 -6.99 9.97 -10.00
CA VAL A 68 -6.87 10.90 -8.88
C VAL A 68 -5.46 11.50 -8.91
N PRO A 69 -5.15 12.55 -8.15
CA PRO A 69 -3.78 13.03 -8.01
C PRO A 69 -2.84 11.91 -7.57
N VAL A 70 -1.65 11.86 -8.13
CA VAL A 70 -0.64 10.85 -7.80
C VAL A 70 0.63 11.55 -7.32
N HIS A 71 1.08 11.20 -6.12
CA HIS A 71 2.27 11.72 -5.46
C HIS A 71 3.34 10.63 -5.41
N LEU A 72 4.47 10.90 -6.04
CA LEU A 72 5.65 10.04 -6.01
C LEU A 72 6.72 10.69 -5.13
N TRP A 73 7.18 9.96 -4.13
CA TRP A 73 8.26 10.38 -3.25
C TRP A 73 9.56 9.70 -3.64
N LEU A 74 10.61 10.48 -3.85
CA LEU A 74 11.94 10.03 -4.22
C LEU A 74 12.94 10.41 -3.13
N ASP A 75 13.90 9.53 -2.89
CA ASP A 75 15.04 9.85 -2.04
C ASP A 75 15.91 10.93 -2.71
N PRO A 76 16.71 11.70 -1.93
CA PRO A 76 17.47 12.82 -2.46
C PRO A 76 18.30 12.49 -3.69
N ALA A 77 19.00 11.36 -3.68
CA ALA A 77 19.86 10.94 -4.80
C ALA A 77 19.06 10.66 -6.08
N ASP A 78 17.85 10.11 -5.97
CA ASP A 78 16.99 9.83 -7.11
C ASP A 78 16.23 11.06 -7.59
N TYR A 79 15.87 11.96 -6.68
CA TYR A 79 15.19 13.21 -7.01
C TYR A 79 16.12 14.17 -7.76
N ASP A 80 17.33 14.35 -7.26
CA ASP A 80 18.35 15.25 -7.81
C ASP A 80 19.07 14.63 -9.02
N GLY A 81 18.91 13.32 -9.24
CA GLY A 81 19.52 12.55 -10.33
C GLY A 81 18.76 12.59 -11.66
N PRO A 82 19.26 11.88 -12.67
CA PRO A 82 18.62 11.81 -13.98
C PRO A 82 17.38 10.92 -13.96
N TRP A 83 16.22 11.48 -14.22
CA TRP A 83 14.97 10.70 -14.32
C TRP A 83 14.84 9.97 -15.65
N PRO A 84 14.30 8.73 -15.64
CA PRO A 84 13.93 8.04 -16.87
C PRO A 84 12.94 8.86 -17.71
N THR A 85 13.06 8.78 -19.04
CA THR A 85 12.15 9.50 -19.96
C THR A 85 10.67 9.20 -19.67
N GLY A 86 10.35 7.96 -19.29
CA GLY A 86 8.97 7.59 -18.93
C GLY A 86 8.45 8.33 -17.69
N LEU A 87 9.32 8.63 -16.71
CA LEU A 87 8.94 9.41 -15.54
C LEU A 87 8.64 10.86 -15.91
N ARG A 88 9.48 11.48 -16.75
CA ARG A 88 9.24 12.85 -17.27
C ARG A 88 7.91 12.93 -18.03
N THR A 89 7.64 11.93 -18.88
CA THR A 89 6.35 11.83 -19.58
C THR A 89 5.15 11.79 -18.61
N LEU A 90 5.28 11.12 -17.46
CA LEU A 90 4.22 11.06 -16.45
C LEU A 90 4.07 12.40 -15.71
N VAL A 91 5.17 13.11 -15.46
CA VAL A 91 5.14 14.47 -14.90
C VAL A 91 4.41 15.43 -15.86
N ASP A 92 4.69 15.35 -17.16
CA ASP A 92 3.97 16.11 -18.19
C ASP A 92 2.47 15.77 -18.24
N ARG A 93 2.07 14.63 -17.62
CA ARG A 93 0.70 14.15 -17.48
C ARG A 93 0.12 14.37 -16.07
N GLY A 94 0.73 15.23 -15.26
CA GLY A 94 0.21 15.61 -13.95
C GLY A 94 0.68 14.76 -12.78
N LEU A 95 1.67 13.86 -12.95
CA LEU A 95 2.32 13.22 -11.81
C LEU A 95 3.06 14.26 -10.97
N ILE A 96 2.82 14.26 -9.67
CA ILE A 96 3.48 15.16 -8.72
C ILE A 96 4.62 14.41 -8.06
N VAL A 97 5.84 14.92 -8.20
CA VAL A 97 7.05 14.29 -7.64
C VAL A 97 7.60 15.15 -6.50
N HIS A 98 7.89 14.49 -5.40
CA HIS A 98 8.40 15.09 -4.17
C HIS A 98 9.77 14.55 -3.84
N ARG A 99 10.60 15.40 -3.22
CA ARG A 99 11.86 15.02 -2.61
C ARG A 99 11.60 14.61 -1.15
N SER A 100 11.98 13.40 -0.78
CA SER A 100 11.92 12.92 0.61
C SER A 100 13.22 13.28 1.35
N ASP A 101 13.22 13.02 2.66
CA ASP A 101 14.43 13.14 3.48
C ASP A 101 15.39 11.95 3.29
N GLY A 102 14.94 10.86 2.67
CA GLY A 102 15.69 9.62 2.50
C GLY A 102 15.87 8.82 3.79
N LEU A 103 15.14 9.15 4.87
CA LEU A 103 15.36 8.61 6.22
C LEU A 103 14.36 7.52 6.60
N TYR A 104 13.20 7.44 5.95
CA TYR A 104 12.05 6.70 6.47
C TYR A 104 11.76 5.38 5.76
N GLY A 105 12.61 4.97 4.81
CA GLY A 105 12.45 3.68 4.13
C GLY A 105 11.04 3.45 3.60
N PRO A 106 10.35 2.35 3.96
CA PRO A 106 9.01 2.05 3.46
C PRO A 106 7.95 3.08 3.89
N HIS A 107 8.15 3.79 5.00
CA HIS A 107 7.23 4.82 5.48
C HIS A 107 7.20 6.06 4.58
N THR A 108 8.22 6.29 3.76
CA THR A 108 8.23 7.35 2.73
C THR A 108 7.02 7.25 1.81
N LYS A 109 6.48 6.04 1.62
CA LYS A 109 5.28 5.78 0.80
C LYS A 109 4.07 6.62 1.22
N TYR A 110 3.88 6.85 2.51
CA TYR A 110 2.71 7.55 3.03
C TYR A 110 3.04 8.84 3.80
N TYR A 111 4.18 8.88 4.50
CA TYR A 111 4.46 9.89 5.52
C TYR A 111 4.31 11.33 5.01
N GLY A 112 5.02 11.70 3.96
CA GLY A 112 4.95 13.05 3.42
C GLY A 112 3.55 13.41 2.92
N THR A 113 2.85 12.47 2.29
CA THR A 113 1.48 12.70 1.79
C THR A 113 0.50 12.85 2.94
N PHE A 114 0.60 12.05 4.01
CA PHE A 114 -0.26 12.20 5.19
C PHE A 114 -0.06 13.56 5.85
N GLN A 115 1.20 14.02 6.00
CA GLN A 115 1.49 15.35 6.51
C GLN A 115 0.88 16.48 5.64
N MET A 116 0.94 16.35 4.32
CA MET A 116 0.40 17.34 3.39
C MET A 116 -1.12 17.43 3.42
N TYR A 117 -1.81 16.33 3.67
CA TYR A 117 -3.27 16.22 3.60
C TYR A 117 -3.94 16.15 4.96
N ALA A 118 -3.20 16.25 6.06
CA ALA A 118 -3.78 16.34 7.40
C ALA A 118 -4.71 17.56 7.51
N GLY A 119 -5.90 17.35 8.08
CA GLY A 119 -6.92 18.39 8.26
C GLY A 119 -7.68 18.81 7.00
N THR A 120 -7.41 18.19 5.84
CA THR A 120 -8.06 18.56 4.57
C THR A 120 -9.29 17.73 4.22
N GLY A 121 -9.57 16.65 4.96
CA GLY A 121 -10.63 15.71 4.64
C GLY A 121 -10.31 14.77 3.48
N THR A 122 -9.06 14.72 3.03
CA THR A 122 -8.62 13.92 1.88
C THR A 122 -8.28 12.50 2.29
N ARG A 123 -8.81 11.51 1.55
CA ARG A 123 -8.44 10.10 1.62
C ARG A 123 -7.10 9.87 0.93
N VAL A 124 -6.24 9.05 1.49
CA VAL A 124 -4.98 8.66 0.85
C VAL A 124 -4.99 7.18 0.50
N VAL A 125 -4.59 6.86 -0.73
CA VAL A 125 -4.36 5.50 -1.19
C VAL A 125 -2.86 5.28 -1.32
N THR A 126 -2.32 4.25 -0.66
CA THR A 126 -0.93 3.84 -0.89
C THR A 126 -0.86 2.70 -1.89
N ILE A 127 0.18 2.70 -2.70
CA ILE A 127 0.46 1.64 -3.68
C ILE A 127 1.95 1.31 -3.70
N ASP A 128 2.30 0.17 -4.29
CA ASP A 128 3.69 -0.22 -4.52
C ASP A 128 4.16 0.19 -5.92
N ASP A 129 5.45 0.42 -6.05
CA ASP A 129 6.11 0.90 -7.27
C ASP A 129 6.42 -0.21 -8.29
N ASP A 130 6.14 -1.47 -7.94
CA ASP A 130 6.48 -2.64 -8.75
C ASP A 130 5.27 -3.49 -9.17
N MET A 131 4.06 -2.96 -9.04
CA MET A 131 2.82 -3.63 -9.41
C MET A 131 2.24 -3.10 -10.72
N ILE A 132 1.62 -3.98 -11.51
CA ILE A 132 0.80 -3.63 -12.68
C ILE A 132 -0.67 -3.64 -12.26
N TYR A 133 -1.22 -2.47 -12.02
CA TYR A 133 -2.60 -2.32 -11.57
C TYR A 133 -3.58 -2.54 -12.72
N PRO A 134 -4.67 -3.32 -12.52
CA PRO A 134 -5.71 -3.45 -13.51
C PRO A 134 -6.48 -2.13 -13.69
N ARG A 135 -7.09 -1.91 -14.86
CA ARG A 135 -7.78 -0.65 -15.16
C ARG A 135 -8.85 -0.26 -14.13
N TRP A 136 -9.51 -1.24 -13.55
CA TRP A 136 -10.56 -1.07 -12.55
C TRP A 136 -10.04 -0.88 -11.10
N PHE A 137 -8.73 -0.86 -10.90
CA PHE A 137 -8.09 -0.84 -9.58
C PHE A 137 -8.64 0.27 -8.65
N LEU A 138 -8.45 1.54 -9.03
CA LEU A 138 -8.91 2.67 -8.21
C LEU A 138 -10.43 2.71 -8.09
N GLU A 139 -11.14 2.42 -9.16
CA GLU A 139 -12.61 2.40 -9.15
C GLU A 139 -13.16 1.42 -8.10
N LYS A 140 -12.69 0.18 -8.09
CA LYS A 140 -13.18 -0.83 -7.13
C LYS A 140 -12.75 -0.53 -5.70
N LEU A 141 -11.51 -0.08 -5.50
CA LEU A 141 -11.00 0.30 -4.19
C LEU A 141 -11.82 1.45 -3.59
N LEU A 142 -12.03 2.50 -4.37
CA LEU A 142 -12.72 3.69 -3.91
C LEU A 142 -14.23 3.47 -3.75
N ASN A 143 -14.89 2.70 -4.62
CA ASN A 143 -16.28 2.32 -4.43
C ASN A 143 -16.48 1.53 -3.12
N SER A 144 -15.52 0.65 -2.76
CA SER A 144 -15.55 -0.07 -1.49
C SER A 144 -15.31 0.87 -0.30
N ALA A 145 -14.41 1.86 -0.44
CA ALA A 145 -14.15 2.85 0.60
C ALA A 145 -15.30 3.89 0.75
N ASP A 146 -16.05 4.14 -0.32
CA ASP A 146 -17.22 5.02 -0.28
C ASP A 146 -18.43 4.31 0.38
N ALA A 147 -18.50 2.97 0.27
CA ALA A 147 -19.52 2.17 0.95
C ALA A 147 -19.31 2.11 2.48
N ASP A 148 -18.04 2.14 2.93
CA ASP A 148 -17.67 2.16 4.36
C ASP A 148 -16.63 3.25 4.63
N PRO A 149 -17.02 4.52 4.71
CA PRO A 149 -16.10 5.67 4.73
C PRO A 149 -15.13 5.69 5.92
N GLY A 150 -15.48 5.02 7.01
CA GLY A 150 -14.65 4.91 8.22
C GLY A 150 -13.66 3.75 8.21
N CYS A 151 -13.68 2.89 7.17
CA CYS A 151 -12.80 1.72 7.13
C CYS A 151 -11.51 1.99 6.37
N VAL A 152 -10.43 1.33 6.78
CA VAL A 152 -9.28 1.07 5.94
C VAL A 152 -9.66 -0.03 4.95
N VAL A 153 -9.48 0.21 3.66
CA VAL A 153 -9.89 -0.73 2.61
C VAL A 153 -8.68 -1.22 1.84
N ALA A 154 -8.51 -2.54 1.75
CA ALA A 154 -7.36 -3.17 1.12
C ALA A 154 -7.79 -4.24 0.11
N TYR A 155 -6.92 -4.54 -0.87
CA TYR A 155 -7.13 -5.68 -1.75
C TYR A 155 -6.71 -7.01 -1.12
N ARG A 156 -5.88 -6.94 -0.08
CA ARG A 156 -5.38 -8.10 0.64
C ARG A 156 -5.26 -7.78 2.11
N ALA A 157 -5.81 -8.68 2.93
CA ALA A 157 -5.65 -8.63 4.37
C ALA A 157 -5.31 -10.00 4.94
N HIS A 158 -4.64 -10.02 6.09
CA HIS A 158 -4.50 -11.18 6.93
C HIS A 158 -5.36 -11.02 8.18
N GLU A 159 -5.80 -12.12 8.75
CA GLU A 159 -6.46 -12.15 10.05
C GLU A 159 -5.41 -12.30 11.14
N ILE A 160 -5.33 -11.31 12.03
CA ILE A 160 -4.44 -11.36 13.19
C ILE A 160 -4.85 -12.53 14.05
N ALA A 161 -3.98 -13.52 14.20
CA ALA A 161 -4.18 -14.61 15.10
C ALA A 161 -3.81 -14.19 16.53
N VAL A 162 -4.58 -14.64 17.50
CA VAL A 162 -4.30 -14.46 18.93
C VAL A 162 -4.06 -15.81 19.59
N ASP A 163 -3.17 -15.85 20.58
CA ASP A 163 -2.83 -17.03 21.37
C ASP A 163 -2.85 -16.63 22.85
N GLY A 164 -3.86 -17.13 23.57
CA GLY A 164 -4.19 -16.62 24.91
C GLY A 164 -4.45 -15.12 24.88
N ASP A 165 -3.70 -14.34 25.64
CA ASP A 165 -3.84 -12.89 25.79
C ASP A 165 -2.88 -12.09 24.89
N SER A 166 -2.24 -12.73 23.91
CA SER A 166 -1.20 -12.12 23.08
C SER A 166 -1.43 -12.34 21.60
N ILE A 167 -0.82 -11.49 20.78
CA ILE A 167 -0.77 -11.66 19.32
C ILE A 167 0.12 -12.85 19.00
N ALA A 168 -0.40 -13.81 18.22
CA ALA A 168 0.38 -14.95 17.74
C ALA A 168 1.41 -14.54 16.67
N PRO A 169 2.49 -15.30 16.47
CA PRO A 169 3.48 -15.03 15.46
C PRO A 169 2.87 -14.80 14.07
N TYR A 170 3.39 -13.81 13.33
CA TYR A 170 2.89 -13.36 12.01
C TYR A 170 2.68 -14.50 11.01
N ARG A 171 3.53 -15.53 11.05
CA ARG A 171 3.43 -16.73 10.20
C ARG A 171 2.14 -17.55 10.41
N GLN A 172 1.44 -17.36 11.53
CA GLN A 172 0.19 -18.05 11.85
C GLN A 172 -1.03 -17.28 11.35
N TRP A 173 -0.85 -16.00 10.96
CA TRP A 173 -1.94 -15.19 10.44
C TRP A 173 -2.40 -15.73 9.09
N LYS A 174 -3.69 -15.89 8.94
CA LYS A 174 -4.30 -16.45 7.74
C LYS A 174 -4.78 -15.33 6.82
N ALA A 175 -4.85 -15.61 5.53
CA ALA A 175 -5.49 -14.69 4.61
C ALA A 175 -6.98 -14.56 4.94
N VAL A 176 -7.51 -13.34 4.84
CA VAL A 176 -8.95 -13.06 5.00
C VAL A 176 -9.70 -13.49 3.74
N TYR A 177 -10.87 -14.12 3.91
CA TYR A 177 -11.72 -14.62 2.82
C TYR A 177 -13.15 -14.05 2.86
N ASP A 178 -13.32 -12.86 3.38
CA ASP A 178 -14.58 -12.14 3.40
C ASP A 178 -14.38 -10.63 3.20
N THR A 179 -15.45 -9.86 3.23
CA THR A 179 -15.44 -8.40 3.11
C THR A 179 -15.98 -7.69 4.35
N THR A 180 -16.18 -8.42 5.44
CA THR A 180 -16.67 -7.86 6.70
C THR A 180 -15.59 -6.99 7.34
N PRO A 181 -15.89 -5.77 7.77
CA PRO A 181 -14.93 -4.97 8.52
C PRO A 181 -14.60 -5.62 9.87
N SER A 182 -13.30 -5.69 10.20
CA SER A 182 -12.85 -6.27 11.48
C SER A 182 -11.61 -5.55 12.02
N ALA A 183 -11.51 -5.46 13.35
CA ALA A 183 -10.31 -5.01 14.03
C ALA A 183 -9.18 -6.05 13.95
N LEU A 184 -9.52 -7.33 13.73
CA LEU A 184 -8.55 -8.40 13.54
C LEU A 184 -7.98 -8.46 12.12
N HIS A 185 -8.50 -7.68 11.18
CA HIS A 185 -7.95 -7.65 9.84
C HIS A 185 -6.73 -6.73 9.78
N PHE A 186 -5.67 -7.25 9.23
CA PHE A 186 -4.41 -6.58 8.97
C PHE A 186 -4.28 -6.32 7.47
N ALA A 187 -4.43 -5.06 7.04
CA ALA A 187 -4.19 -4.67 5.66
C ALA A 187 -2.71 -4.84 5.31
N THR A 188 -2.39 -5.68 4.35
CA THR A 188 -1.03 -5.73 3.81
C THR A 188 -0.86 -4.63 2.77
N GLY A 189 0.30 -3.96 2.74
CA GLY A 189 0.59 -2.88 1.79
C GLY A 189 0.53 -3.31 0.32
N VAL A 190 0.72 -4.61 0.08
CA VAL A 190 0.68 -5.22 -1.24
C VAL A 190 -0.69 -5.01 -1.90
N SER A 191 -0.67 -4.61 -3.18
CA SER A 191 -1.85 -4.40 -4.02
C SER A 191 -2.68 -3.15 -3.69
N GLY A 192 -2.27 -2.34 -2.74
CA GLY A 192 -2.86 -1.03 -2.47
C GLY A 192 -3.88 -1.01 -1.34
N VAL A 193 -3.84 0.08 -0.57
CA VAL A 193 -4.68 0.33 0.61
C VAL A 193 -5.21 1.75 0.58
N ALA A 194 -6.49 1.95 0.88
CA ALA A 194 -7.12 3.25 1.05
C ALA A 194 -7.32 3.55 2.54
N TYR A 195 -6.84 4.70 2.97
CA TYR A 195 -6.92 5.19 4.35
C TYR A 195 -7.91 6.35 4.43
N PRO A 196 -8.93 6.30 5.33
CA PRO A 196 -9.88 7.40 5.51
C PRO A 196 -9.18 8.65 6.07
N ALA A 197 -9.72 9.84 5.75
CA ALA A 197 -9.13 11.12 6.14
C ALA A 197 -8.87 11.24 7.66
N ALA A 198 -9.79 10.77 8.49
CA ALA A 198 -9.61 10.81 9.94
C ALA A 198 -8.41 9.97 10.42
N MET A 199 -8.11 8.85 9.74
CA MET A 199 -6.90 8.09 10.03
C MET A 199 -5.65 8.80 9.51
N VAL A 200 -5.72 9.47 8.35
CA VAL A 200 -4.62 10.31 7.85
C VAL A 200 -4.25 11.37 8.87
N ASP A 201 -5.26 12.07 9.43
CA ASP A 201 -5.08 13.09 10.47
C ASP A 201 -4.42 12.49 11.74
N TYR A 202 -4.94 11.34 12.19
CA TYR A 202 -4.40 10.66 13.36
C TYR A 202 -2.93 10.27 13.18
N VAL A 203 -2.58 9.63 12.06
CA VAL A 203 -1.21 9.20 11.78
C VAL A 203 -0.27 10.39 11.60
N ALA A 204 -0.72 11.44 10.91
CA ALA A 204 0.07 12.66 10.74
C ALA A 204 0.41 13.32 12.08
N ALA A 205 -0.52 13.34 13.04
CA ALA A 205 -0.29 13.89 14.38
C ALA A 205 0.76 13.12 15.20
N LEU A 206 0.98 11.83 14.89
CA LEU A 206 2.01 11.01 15.54
C LEU A 206 3.43 11.31 15.03
N GLY A 207 3.57 12.06 13.94
CA GLY A 207 4.87 12.43 13.37
C GLY A 207 5.72 11.21 13.01
N THR A 208 6.96 11.18 13.50
CA THR A 208 7.96 10.14 13.19
C THR A 208 8.03 9.01 14.21
N THR A 209 7.04 8.86 15.09
CA THR A 209 7.02 7.83 16.16
C THR A 209 7.22 6.41 15.62
N PHE A 210 6.83 6.14 14.36
CA PHE A 210 7.08 4.85 13.71
C PHE A 210 8.56 4.44 13.69
N THR A 211 9.49 5.38 13.72
CA THR A 211 10.93 5.08 13.70
C THR A 211 11.40 4.29 14.91
N GLU A 212 10.70 4.42 16.04
CA GLU A 212 11.00 3.71 17.28
C GLU A 212 10.30 2.34 17.34
N HIS A 213 9.14 2.21 16.69
CA HIS A 213 8.28 1.03 16.84
C HIS A 213 8.38 0.06 15.67
N ALA A 214 8.24 0.53 14.43
CA ALA A 214 8.21 -0.30 13.24
C ALA A 214 9.00 0.32 12.08
N PRO A 215 10.31 0.58 12.20
CA PRO A 215 11.08 1.37 11.22
C PRO A 215 11.09 0.78 9.80
N PHE A 216 10.82 -0.52 9.65
CA PHE A 216 10.91 -1.24 8.38
C PHE A 216 9.59 -1.95 7.97
N ALA A 217 8.48 -1.74 8.71
CA ALA A 217 7.19 -2.35 8.45
C ALA A 217 6.07 -1.31 8.55
N ASP A 218 5.88 -0.58 7.46
CA ASP A 218 4.84 0.45 7.34
C ASP A 218 3.42 -0.10 7.55
N ASP A 219 3.14 -1.32 7.10
CA ASP A 219 1.88 -2.00 7.30
C ASP A 219 1.62 -2.36 8.79
N VAL A 220 2.63 -2.76 9.56
CA VAL A 220 2.52 -3.00 11.00
C VAL A 220 2.16 -1.71 11.75
N TRP A 221 2.86 -0.62 11.45
CA TRP A 221 2.58 0.69 12.05
C TRP A 221 1.18 1.19 11.72
N LEU A 222 0.84 1.19 10.42
CA LEU A 222 -0.46 1.71 9.96
C LEU A 222 -1.62 0.88 10.48
N ASN A 223 -1.47 -0.44 10.62
CA ASN A 223 -2.51 -1.27 11.22
C ASN A 223 -2.69 -0.97 12.73
N ALA A 224 -1.62 -0.81 13.49
CA ALA A 224 -1.71 -0.41 14.89
C ALA A 224 -2.37 0.98 15.03
N CYS A 225 -2.08 1.91 14.12
CA CYS A 225 -2.73 3.22 14.08
C CYS A 225 -4.23 3.10 13.76
N ALA A 226 -4.63 2.24 12.82
CA ALA A 226 -6.03 1.97 12.51
C ALA A 226 -6.78 1.47 13.76
N LEU A 227 -6.23 0.47 14.44
CA LEU A 227 -6.79 -0.08 15.67
C LEU A 227 -6.93 0.98 16.79
N ARG A 228 -5.90 1.83 16.97
CA ARG A 228 -5.89 2.88 18.01
C ARG A 228 -6.88 3.99 17.73
N SER A 229 -7.01 4.39 16.48
CA SER A 229 -7.95 5.42 16.03
C SER A 229 -9.38 4.92 15.77
N GLY A 230 -9.64 3.61 16.01
CA GLY A 230 -10.98 3.02 15.92
C GLY A 230 -11.44 2.70 14.51
N HIS A 231 -10.50 2.63 13.54
CA HIS A 231 -10.81 2.24 12.16
C HIS A 231 -10.69 0.72 11.98
N LEU A 232 -11.76 0.12 11.46
CA LEU A 232 -11.76 -1.28 11.07
C LEU A 232 -11.10 -1.44 9.69
N VAL A 233 -10.62 -2.65 9.41
CA VAL A 233 -10.05 -3.00 8.11
C VAL A 233 -10.97 -3.96 7.38
N ARG A 234 -11.18 -3.76 6.07
CA ARG A 234 -11.93 -4.67 5.20
C ARG A 234 -11.24 -4.91 3.87
N GLN A 235 -11.54 -6.04 3.23
CA GLN A 235 -11.14 -6.30 1.85
C GLN A 235 -12.16 -5.80 0.83
N VAL A 236 -11.68 -5.46 -0.37
CA VAL A 236 -12.52 -5.11 -1.52
C VAL A 236 -13.30 -6.33 -2.01
N PHE A 237 -12.70 -7.52 -1.98
CA PHE A 237 -13.27 -8.77 -2.47
C PHE A 237 -13.20 -9.86 -1.40
N PRO A 238 -14.09 -10.88 -1.44
CA PRO A 238 -14.03 -12.01 -0.52
C PRO A 238 -12.71 -12.79 -0.58
N HIS A 239 -12.00 -12.74 -1.69
CA HIS A 239 -10.69 -13.38 -1.84
C HIS A 239 -9.59 -12.33 -1.99
N PRO A 240 -8.45 -12.49 -1.31
CA PRO A 240 -7.33 -11.57 -1.44
C PRO A 240 -6.87 -11.47 -2.90
N ARG A 241 -6.50 -10.26 -3.31
CA ARG A 241 -6.02 -9.99 -4.66
C ARG A 241 -4.57 -9.53 -4.62
N GLU A 242 -3.74 -10.24 -5.38
CA GLU A 242 -2.40 -9.79 -5.71
C GLU A 242 -2.35 -9.51 -7.21
N PHE A 243 -1.78 -8.36 -7.56
CA PHE A 243 -1.62 -7.99 -8.97
C PHE A 243 -0.27 -8.45 -9.49
N SER A 244 -0.12 -8.43 -10.81
CA SER A 244 1.13 -8.84 -11.44
C SER A 244 2.26 -7.88 -11.09
N MET A 245 3.40 -8.42 -10.73
CA MET A 245 4.60 -7.60 -10.52
C MET A 245 5.22 -7.18 -11.85
N VAL A 246 5.86 -6.03 -11.86
CA VAL A 246 6.65 -5.56 -13.00
C VAL A 246 7.86 -6.49 -13.16
N PRO A 247 8.13 -7.04 -14.36
CA PRO A 247 9.28 -7.93 -14.56
C PRO A 247 10.61 -7.29 -14.17
N GLY A 248 11.44 -8.02 -13.44
CA GLY A 248 12.75 -7.57 -12.98
C GLY A 248 12.75 -6.66 -11.76
N SER A 249 11.58 -6.37 -11.16
CA SER A 249 11.49 -5.54 -9.95
C SER A 249 11.79 -6.30 -8.65
N GLN A 250 11.71 -7.62 -8.65
CA GLN A 250 11.91 -8.43 -7.45
C GLN A 250 13.37 -8.39 -6.98
N THR A 251 13.62 -7.68 -5.92
CA THR A 251 14.81 -7.90 -5.10
C THR A 251 14.41 -8.87 -3.99
N VAL A 252 14.92 -10.10 -4.06
CA VAL A 252 14.62 -11.24 -3.17
C VAL A 252 14.86 -10.93 -1.67
N ALA A 253 15.47 -9.80 -1.35
CA ALA A 253 15.91 -9.45 0.00
C ALA A 253 14.77 -9.08 0.96
N LEU A 254 13.75 -8.31 0.52
CA LEU A 254 12.68 -7.83 1.42
C LEU A 254 11.77 -8.97 1.90
N VAL A 255 11.35 -9.86 0.99
CA VAL A 255 10.51 -11.02 1.35
C VAL A 255 11.24 -11.97 2.32
N ARG A 256 12.56 -12.16 2.14
CA ARG A 256 13.36 -13.02 3.04
C ARG A 256 13.57 -12.42 4.43
N GLY A 257 13.66 -11.09 4.55
CA GLY A 257 13.76 -10.40 5.84
C GLY A 257 12.48 -10.55 6.67
N ASN A 258 11.34 -10.32 6.05
CA ASN A 258 10.03 -10.42 6.70
C ASN A 258 9.70 -11.86 7.14
N LEU A 259 10.07 -12.87 6.34
CA LEU A 259 9.86 -14.29 6.67
C LEU A 259 10.80 -14.84 7.76
N ARG A 260 11.90 -14.13 8.09
CA ARG A 260 12.87 -14.53 9.14
C ARG A 260 12.60 -13.90 10.51
N GLY A 261 11.37 -13.47 10.79
CA GLY A 261 10.98 -12.92 12.09
C GLY A 261 11.07 -11.40 12.20
N GLY A 262 11.46 -10.69 11.13
CA GLY A 262 11.56 -9.22 11.14
C GLY A 262 10.22 -8.53 11.43
N ASN A 263 9.09 -9.12 11.04
CA ASN A 263 7.76 -8.60 11.37
C ASN A 263 7.40 -8.87 12.84
N ASP A 264 7.74 -10.02 13.40
CA ASP A 264 7.37 -10.37 14.78
C ASP A 264 8.03 -9.42 15.79
N GLU A 265 9.29 -9.03 15.57
CA GLU A 265 9.96 -8.02 16.41
C GLU A 265 9.27 -6.65 16.33
N GLN A 266 8.91 -6.22 15.13
CA GLN A 266 8.24 -4.93 14.93
C GLN A 266 6.80 -4.97 15.46
N ILE A 267 6.08 -6.07 15.32
CA ILE A 267 4.78 -6.30 15.95
C ILE A 267 4.90 -6.17 17.47
N ALA A 268 5.85 -6.88 18.09
CA ALA A 268 6.05 -6.85 19.53
C ALA A 268 6.44 -5.46 20.08
N ARG A 269 7.15 -4.65 19.29
CA ARG A 269 7.50 -3.26 19.67
C ARG A 269 6.33 -2.29 19.45
N THR A 270 5.45 -2.58 18.51
CA THR A 270 4.39 -1.66 18.08
C THR A 270 3.11 -1.86 18.87
N TYR A 271 2.65 -3.10 19.01
CA TYR A 271 1.38 -3.36 19.72
C TYR A 271 1.61 -3.40 21.23
N THR A 272 0.78 -2.64 21.93
CA THR A 272 0.76 -2.56 23.39
C THR A 272 -0.24 -3.56 23.98
N ARG A 273 -0.16 -3.80 25.29
CA ARG A 273 -1.19 -4.58 26.03
C ARG A 273 -2.60 -4.00 25.88
N ALA A 274 -2.73 -2.69 25.65
CA ALA A 274 -4.02 -2.08 25.38
C ALA A 274 -4.54 -2.43 23.98
N ASP A 275 -3.65 -2.52 23.00
CA ASP A 275 -3.99 -2.93 21.63
C ASP A 275 -4.39 -4.42 21.59
N GLU A 276 -3.65 -5.28 22.30
CA GLU A 276 -3.98 -6.71 22.43
C GLU A 276 -5.38 -6.90 23.03
N ARG A 277 -5.72 -6.18 24.10
CA ARG A 277 -7.09 -6.23 24.67
C ARG A 277 -8.17 -5.80 23.69
N LYS A 278 -7.90 -4.78 22.84
CA LYS A 278 -8.86 -4.36 21.80
C LYS A 278 -9.05 -5.46 20.74
N LEU A 279 -7.96 -6.11 20.32
CA LEU A 279 -8.02 -7.22 19.37
C LEU A 279 -8.82 -8.41 19.95
N LEU A 280 -8.55 -8.78 21.19
CA LEU A 280 -9.27 -9.87 21.89
C LEU A 280 -10.77 -9.57 22.03
N ALA A 281 -11.14 -8.33 22.32
CA ALA A 281 -12.55 -7.93 22.39
C ALA A 281 -13.28 -8.00 21.04
N GLY A 282 -12.56 -7.94 19.92
CA GLY A 282 -13.07 -8.10 18.56
C GLY A 282 -13.02 -9.54 18.04
N ALA A 283 -12.37 -10.46 18.76
CA ALA A 283 -12.30 -11.86 18.38
C ALA A 283 -13.66 -12.56 18.59
N PRO A 284 -14.10 -13.47 17.68
CA PRO A 284 -15.25 -14.32 17.95
C PRO A 284 -15.00 -15.14 19.22
N LEU A 285 -16.01 -15.24 20.09
CA LEU A 285 -15.96 -16.18 21.21
C LEU A 285 -15.74 -17.60 20.69
N ALA A 286 -14.69 -18.27 21.16
CA ALA A 286 -14.30 -19.61 20.76
C ALA A 286 -15.34 -20.65 21.19
#